data_31175eab89b6ee4f74b57713b9e4fd48
#
_entry.id   31175eab89b6ee4f74b57713b9e4fd48
#
_cell.length_a   1.000
_cell.length_b   1.000
_cell.length_c   1.000
_cell.angle_alpha   90.00
_cell.angle_beta   90.00
_cell.angle_gamma   90.00
#
_symmetry.space_group_name_H-M   'P 1'
#
loop_
_entity.id
_entity.type
_entity.pdbx_description
1 polymer ?
#
loop_
_entity_poly.entity_id
_entity_poly.type
_entity_poly.pdbx_seq_one_letter_code
_entity_poly.pdbx_strand_id
1 'polypeptide(L)' 'MTRQDYERRFRTYPDVVTLPEFCAMLRIGDNYARRLLRKNLVAHFVIRHAYYIPKEKVIDFLLSPNYLTVLNRFRRDNK' A
#
# COMPACT_ATOMS: atom_id res chain seq x y z
N MET A 1 -2.44 -4.36 15.20
CA MET A 1 -1.51 -3.21 15.30
C MET A 1 -2.30 -1.91 15.28
N THR A 2 -1.86 -0.93 16.05
CA THR A 2 -2.48 0.38 16.06
C THR A 2 -1.82 1.31 15.02
N ARG A 3 -2.43 2.47 14.79
CA ARG A 3 -1.82 3.47 13.91
C ARG A 3 -0.44 3.86 14.39
N GLN A 4 -0.25 4.02 15.69
CA GLN A 4 1.05 4.39 16.25
C GLN A 4 2.11 3.32 15.98
N ASP A 5 1.73 2.04 16.00
CA ASP A 5 2.64 0.96 15.68
C ASP A 5 3.12 1.07 14.24
N TYR A 6 2.21 1.33 13.31
CA TYR A 6 2.57 1.50 11.90
C TYR A 6 3.41 2.76 11.69
N GLU A 7 3.07 3.85 12.34
CA GLU A 7 3.83 5.09 12.21
C GLU A 7 5.28 4.89 12.68
N ARG A 8 5.46 4.15 13.76
CA ARG A 8 6.79 3.82 14.28
C ARG A 8 7.54 2.90 13.32
N ARG A 9 6.86 1.89 12.81
CA ARG A 9 7.44 0.91 11.89
C ARG A 9 7.90 1.55 10.59
N PHE A 10 7.13 2.50 10.09
CA PHE A 10 7.41 3.16 8.82
C PHE A 10 8.06 4.53 8.97
N ARG A 11 8.60 4.81 10.14
CA ARG A 11 9.16 6.13 10.42
C ARG A 11 10.29 6.54 9.47
N THR A 12 11.05 5.57 8.97
CA THR A 12 12.16 5.85 8.05
C THR A 12 11.70 6.13 6.62
N TYR A 13 10.45 5.83 6.30
CA TYR A 13 9.91 6.12 4.98
C TYR A 13 9.47 7.58 4.89
N PRO A 14 9.59 8.21 3.71
CA PRO A 14 9.13 9.60 3.56
C PRO A 14 7.61 9.70 3.67
N ASP A 15 7.09 10.93 3.80
CA ASP A 15 5.65 11.17 3.92
C ASP A 15 4.88 10.72 2.68
N VAL A 16 5.52 10.75 1.51
CA VAL A 16 4.94 10.23 0.27
C VAL A 16 5.92 9.19 -0.26
N VAL A 17 5.43 7.97 -0.45
CA VAL A 17 6.28 6.86 -0.88
C VAL A 17 6.06 6.55 -2.35
N THR A 18 7.09 5.99 -2.96
CA THR A 18 7.05 5.53 -4.36
C THR A 18 6.50 4.10 -4.40
N LEU A 19 6.28 3.59 -5.62
CA LEU A 19 5.79 2.23 -5.79
C LEU A 19 6.71 1.18 -5.16
N PRO A 20 8.05 1.21 -5.37
CA PRO A 20 8.92 0.24 -4.71
C PRO A 20 8.85 0.30 -3.18
N GLU A 21 8.75 1.50 -2.62
CA GLU A 21 8.60 1.67 -1.18
C GLU A 21 7.27 1.12 -0.67
N PHE A 22 6.20 1.36 -1.42
CA PHE A 22 4.88 0.83 -1.11
C PHE A 22 4.91 -0.70 -1.09
N CYS A 23 5.55 -1.31 -2.08
CA CYS A 23 5.72 -2.76 -2.15
C CYS A 23 6.46 -3.28 -0.91
N ALA A 24 7.53 -2.61 -0.51
CA ALA A 24 8.31 -3.00 0.65
C ALA A 24 7.50 -2.88 1.95
N MET A 25 6.72 -1.81 2.08
CA MET A 25 5.90 -1.60 3.27
C MET A 25 4.85 -2.69 3.45
N LEU A 26 4.25 -3.14 2.35
CA LEU A 26 3.20 -4.17 2.38
C LEU A 26 3.77 -5.58 2.17
N ARG A 27 5.05 -5.70 1.83
CA ARG A 27 5.70 -6.97 1.51
C ARG A 27 4.97 -7.71 0.39
N ILE A 28 4.67 -7.00 -0.66
CA ILE A 28 3.98 -7.54 -1.84
C ILE A 28 4.80 -7.26 -3.08
N GLY A 29 4.50 -8.01 -4.13
CA GLY A 29 5.16 -7.81 -5.41
C GLY A 29 4.60 -6.62 -6.16
N ASP A 30 5.31 -6.22 -7.21
CA ASP A 30 4.98 -5.07 -8.03
C ASP A 30 3.58 -5.20 -8.66
N ASN A 31 3.26 -6.37 -9.16
CA ASN A 31 1.97 -6.62 -9.83
C ASN A 31 0.79 -6.45 -8.88
N TYR A 32 0.92 -6.95 -7.66
CA TYR A 32 -0.12 -6.78 -6.64
C TYR A 32 -0.29 -5.32 -6.28
N ALA A 33 0.84 -4.63 -6.07
CA ALA A 33 0.81 -3.22 -5.70
C ALA A 33 0.11 -2.39 -6.77
N ARG A 34 0.47 -2.61 -8.03
CA ARG A 34 -0.16 -1.89 -9.14
C ARG A 34 -1.65 -2.16 -9.23
N ARG A 35 -2.05 -3.39 -8.99
CA ARG A 35 -3.47 -3.76 -9.00
C ARG A 35 -4.24 -3.04 -7.90
N LEU A 36 -3.70 -2.98 -6.69
CA LEU A 36 -4.33 -2.25 -5.59
C LEU A 36 -4.55 -0.79 -5.95
N LEU A 37 -3.54 -0.17 -6.55
CA LEU A 37 -3.62 1.24 -6.93
C LEU A 37 -4.59 1.46 -8.09
N ARG A 38 -4.56 0.59 -9.10
CA ARG A 38 -5.48 0.73 -10.24
C ARG A 38 -6.93 0.59 -9.83
N LYS A 39 -7.22 -0.20 -8.80
CA LYS A 39 -8.57 -0.37 -8.29
C LYS A 39 -8.94 0.68 -7.25
N ASN A 40 -8.06 1.64 -7.01
CA ASN A 40 -8.27 2.74 -6.07
C ASN A 40 -8.57 2.26 -4.65
N LEU A 41 -7.96 1.16 -4.25
CA LEU A 41 -8.12 0.63 -2.90
C LEU A 41 -7.23 1.36 -1.90
N VAL A 42 -6.20 2.02 -2.39
CA VAL A 42 -5.32 2.87 -1.59
C VAL A 42 -5.24 4.22 -2.29
N ALA A 43 -5.52 5.29 -1.57
CA ALA A 43 -5.45 6.63 -2.14
C ALA A 43 -4.02 6.94 -2.60
N HIS A 44 -3.90 7.49 -3.77
CA HIS A 44 -2.60 7.77 -4.39
C HIS A 44 -2.75 8.82 -5.47
N PHE A 45 -1.63 9.27 -6.03
CA PHE A 45 -1.65 10.12 -7.21
C PHE A 45 -0.55 9.68 -8.17
N VAL A 46 -0.69 10.09 -9.43
CA VAL A 46 0.22 9.69 -10.50
C VAL A 46 0.82 10.96 -11.12
N ILE A 47 2.16 10.99 -11.21
CA ILE A 47 2.87 12.07 -11.89
C ILE A 47 3.82 11.42 -12.89
N ARG A 48 3.69 11.77 -14.16
CA ARG A 48 4.56 11.26 -15.23
C ARG A 48 4.66 9.74 -15.22
N HIS A 49 3.51 9.08 -15.10
CA HIS A 49 3.38 7.61 -15.08
C HIS A 49 3.98 6.93 -13.85
N ALA A 50 4.37 7.69 -12.83
CA ALA A 50 4.88 7.14 -11.57
C ALA A 50 3.82 7.28 -10.48
N TYR A 51 3.68 6.23 -9.67
CA TYR A 51 2.74 6.24 -8.54
C TYR A 51 3.40 6.87 -7.33
N TYR A 52 2.63 7.71 -6.64
CA TYR A 52 3.03 8.32 -5.37
C TYR A 52 1.91 8.11 -4.37
N ILE A 53 2.24 7.53 -3.23
CA ILE A 53 1.25 7.14 -2.23
C ILE A 53 1.58 7.83 -0.92
N PRO A 54 0.69 8.69 -0.39
CA PRO A 54 0.91 9.27 0.93
C PRO A 54 1.02 8.17 1.98
N LYS A 55 2.03 8.26 2.84
CA LYS A 55 2.27 7.24 3.86
C LYS A 55 1.06 7.05 4.77
N GLU A 56 0.36 8.15 5.10
CA GLU A 56 -0.86 8.07 5.88
C GLU A 56 -1.91 7.16 5.24
N LYS A 57 -2.02 7.22 3.92
CA LYS A 57 -3.02 6.43 3.20
C LYS A 57 -2.64 4.96 3.15
N VAL A 58 -1.35 4.66 3.16
CA VAL A 58 -0.89 3.27 3.28
C VAL A 58 -1.30 2.73 4.65
N ILE A 59 -1.10 3.52 5.70
CA ILE A 59 -1.47 3.11 7.06
C ILE A 59 -2.98 2.96 7.17
N ASP A 60 -3.76 3.88 6.58
CA ASP A 60 -5.22 3.78 6.57
C ASP A 60 -5.66 2.45 5.95
N PHE A 61 -5.04 2.06 4.83
CA PHE A 61 -5.35 0.80 4.17
C PHE A 61 -5.01 -0.39 5.08
N LEU A 62 -3.85 -0.36 5.73
CA LEU A 62 -3.42 -1.45 6.62
C LEU A 62 -4.34 -1.59 7.84
N LEU A 63 -4.94 -0.49 8.27
CA LEU A 63 -5.89 -0.52 9.38
C LEU A 63 -7.31 -0.86 8.94
N SER A 64 -7.54 -0.92 7.63
CA SER A 64 -8.85 -1.24 7.08
C SER A 64 -9.26 -2.67 7.49
N PRO A 65 -10.52 -2.87 7.91
CA PRO A 65 -10.98 -4.22 8.25
C PRO A 65 -10.98 -5.18 7.06
N ASN A 66 -10.89 -4.67 5.84
CA ASN A 66 -10.90 -5.49 4.63
C ASN A 66 -9.49 -5.80 4.10
N TYR A 67 -8.46 -5.33 4.79
CA TYR A 67 -7.08 -5.45 4.30
C TYR A 67 -6.69 -6.89 3.95
N LEU A 68 -6.86 -7.80 4.88
CA LEU A 68 -6.50 -9.21 4.67
C LEU A 68 -7.36 -9.87 3.59
N THR A 69 -8.64 -9.53 3.57
CA THR A 69 -9.57 -10.07 2.56
C THR A 69 -9.15 -9.63 1.16
N VAL A 70 -8.79 -8.36 1.02
CA VAL A 70 -8.37 -7.81 -0.28
C VAL A 70 -7.09 -8.48 -0.75
N LEU A 71 -6.08 -8.61 0.12
CA LEU A 71 -4.83 -9.26 -0.25
C LEU A 71 -5.02 -10.73 -0.61
N ASN A 72 -5.83 -11.44 0.15
CA ASN A 72 -6.08 -12.85 -0.14
C ASN A 72 -6.78 -13.03 -1.49
N ARG A 73 -7.70 -12.13 -1.81
CA ARG A 73 -8.39 -12.17 -3.11
C ARG A 73 -7.39 -11.98 -4.25
N PHE A 74 -6.49 -11.01 -4.14
CA PHE A 74 -5.50 -10.78 -5.19
C PHE A 74 -4.51 -11.93 -5.33
N ARG A 75 -4.13 -12.55 -4.23
CA ARG A 75 -3.24 -13.70 -4.26
C ARG A 75 -3.87 -14.86 -4.99
N ARG A 76 -5.17 -15.09 -4.81
CA ARG A 76 -5.89 -16.13 -5.54
C ARG A 76 -5.90 -15.85 -7.03
N ASP A 77 -6.14 -14.61 -7.40
CA ASP A 77 -6.26 -14.21 -8.80
C ASP A 77 -4.94 -14.36 -9.55
N ASN A 78 -3.82 -14.43 -8.82
CA ASN A 78 -2.49 -14.49 -9.44
C ASN A 78 -1.84 -15.87 -9.41
N LYS A 79 -2.60 -16.89 -9.13
CA LYS A 79 -2.07 -18.24 -9.22
C LYS A 79 -1.93 -18.69 -10.66
#